data_3afa5821fb1f204e247d6a5d09dbf738
#
_entry.id   3afa5821fb1f204e247d6a5d09dbf738
#
_cell.length_a   1.000
_cell.length_b   1.000
_cell.length_c   1.000
_cell.angle_alpha   90.00
_cell.angle_beta   90.00
_cell.angle_gamma   90.00
#
_symmetry.space_group_name_H-M   'P 1'
#
loop_
_entity.id
_entity.type
_entity.pdbx_description
1 polymer ?
#
loop_
_entity_poly.entity_id
_entity_poly.type
_entity_poly.pdbx_seq_one_letter_code
_entity_poly.pdbx_strand_id
1 'polypeptide(L)'
;MSVNRKLRGEPVYSLAARSYMVALGDSVQAFPGFSEDRLINFKPLRFPVVSSDSILQHRDLIQNRIVLIGALKEEADMHYTPIGKMPGPEVQAFSVQTLLDQRDIQVVPEWLLMLLAFLACYITQLLQYAVGVFIGRRTDTLSVFLSGSFLFLRFVTFSWLALLAFLGFVLYFRFNVYLAMTWIFAPVMLVAEARAIYAAIVKSMCYNHSQVKWLEKSLYKVSKPES
;
A
#
# COMPACT_ATOMS: atom_id res chain seq x y z
N MET A 1 -15.53 1.80 -8.18
CA MET A 1 -16.94 1.67 -8.62
C MET A 1 -17.43 3.05 -8.98
N SER A 2 -17.81 3.28 -10.23
CA SER A 2 -18.41 4.53 -10.65
C SER A 2 -19.87 4.54 -10.18
N VAL A 3 -20.22 5.45 -9.28
CA VAL A 3 -21.55 5.53 -8.70
C VAL A 3 -22.50 6.30 -9.62
N ASN A 4 -21.95 7.11 -10.50
CA ASN A 4 -22.73 7.97 -11.36
C ASN A 4 -22.09 8.16 -12.74
N ARG A 5 -22.87 7.94 -13.80
CA ARG A 5 -22.48 8.24 -15.18
C ARG A 5 -23.54 9.20 -15.76
N LYS A 6 -23.13 10.26 -16.39
CA LYS A 6 -24.07 11.12 -17.13
C LYS A 6 -24.37 10.51 -18.49
N LEU A 7 -25.59 10.09 -18.71
CA LEU A 7 -26.12 9.71 -20.04
C LEU A 7 -27.11 10.79 -20.45
N ARG A 8 -26.84 11.46 -21.58
CA ARG A 8 -27.71 12.52 -22.14
C ARG A 8 -28.03 13.67 -21.15
N GLY A 9 -27.12 13.95 -20.19
CA GLY A 9 -27.32 15.02 -19.21
C GLY A 9 -28.02 14.60 -17.93
N GLU A 10 -28.63 13.42 -17.89
CA GLU A 10 -29.25 12.89 -16.67
C GLU A 10 -28.27 11.98 -15.88
N PRO A 11 -28.29 12.04 -14.55
CA PRO A 11 -27.46 11.18 -13.73
C PRO A 11 -27.98 9.73 -13.78
N VAL A 12 -27.13 8.79 -14.24
CA VAL A 12 -27.41 7.36 -14.19
C VAL A 12 -26.73 6.75 -12.99
N TYR A 13 -27.49 6.30 -12.04
CA TYR A 13 -27.00 5.69 -10.81
C TYR A 13 -26.67 4.21 -11.01
N SER A 14 -25.62 3.72 -10.35
CA SER A 14 -25.34 2.29 -10.29
C SER A 14 -26.47 1.54 -9.57
N LEU A 15 -26.60 0.23 -9.83
CA LEU A 15 -27.58 -0.61 -9.16
C LEU A 15 -27.49 -0.50 -7.63
N ALA A 16 -26.30 -0.51 -7.08
CA ALA A 16 -26.06 -0.39 -5.65
C ALA A 16 -26.52 0.98 -5.10
N ALA A 17 -26.23 2.06 -5.80
CA ALA A 17 -26.67 3.40 -5.41
C ALA A 17 -28.18 3.52 -5.43
N ARG A 18 -28.83 2.96 -6.46
CA ARG A 18 -30.29 2.99 -6.58
C ARG A 18 -30.98 2.12 -5.51
N SER A 19 -30.43 0.93 -5.23
CA SER A 19 -30.93 0.08 -4.15
C SER A 19 -30.82 0.74 -2.78
N TYR A 20 -29.73 1.45 -2.54
CA TYR A 20 -29.52 2.22 -1.32
C TYR A 20 -30.57 3.35 -1.17
N MET A 21 -30.82 4.14 -2.23
CA MET A 21 -31.82 5.21 -2.21
C MET A 21 -33.21 4.67 -1.90
N VAL A 22 -33.60 3.58 -2.54
CA VAL A 22 -34.90 2.92 -2.31
C VAL A 22 -35.02 2.42 -0.87
N ALA A 23 -33.95 1.88 -0.30
CA ALA A 23 -33.95 1.38 1.08
C ALA A 23 -34.13 2.51 2.12
N LEU A 24 -33.65 3.71 1.83
CA LEU A 24 -33.83 4.86 2.71
C LEU A 24 -35.19 5.56 2.52
N GLY A 25 -36.00 5.13 1.57
CA GLY A 25 -37.31 5.70 1.31
C GLY A 25 -37.27 7.13 0.74
N ASP A 26 -36.16 7.53 0.15
CA ASP A 26 -35.95 8.91 -0.18
C ASP A 26 -35.77 9.19 -1.66
N SER A 27 -36.21 10.39 -2.01
CA SER A 27 -36.01 11.02 -3.30
C SER A 27 -34.52 11.29 -3.55
N VAL A 28 -34.15 11.20 -4.80
CA VAL A 28 -32.82 11.35 -5.42
C VAL A 28 -32.02 12.59 -4.96
N GLN A 29 -32.61 13.49 -4.20
CA GLN A 29 -31.98 14.78 -3.80
C GLN A 29 -31.06 14.70 -2.56
N ALA A 30 -31.06 13.61 -1.81
CA ALA A 30 -30.40 13.55 -0.48
C ALA A 30 -28.93 13.10 -0.49
N PHE A 31 -28.29 12.92 -1.64
CA PHE A 31 -26.90 12.43 -1.68
C PHE A 31 -25.92 13.45 -2.27
N PRO A 32 -25.36 14.36 -1.47
CA PRO A 32 -24.18 15.10 -1.86
C PRO A 32 -22.99 14.14 -1.96
N GLY A 33 -22.40 13.99 -3.14
CA GLY A 33 -21.16 13.21 -3.33
C GLY A 33 -21.27 11.94 -4.18
N PHE A 34 -22.39 11.68 -4.87
CA PHE A 34 -22.51 10.56 -5.81
C PHE A 34 -21.67 10.71 -7.10
N SER A 35 -20.93 11.80 -7.27
CA SER A 35 -20.13 12.03 -8.49
C SER A 35 -18.76 11.37 -8.47
N GLU A 36 -18.35 10.79 -7.37
CA GLU A 36 -17.01 10.26 -7.20
C GLU A 36 -16.97 8.73 -7.26
N ASP A 37 -15.87 8.20 -7.79
CA ASP A 37 -15.59 6.77 -7.75
C ASP A 37 -15.31 6.34 -6.31
N ARG A 38 -16.14 5.43 -5.79
CA ARG A 38 -16.00 4.90 -4.43
C ARG A 38 -15.45 3.49 -4.45
N LEU A 39 -14.60 3.16 -3.51
CA LEU A 39 -14.07 1.82 -3.34
C LEU A 39 -15.04 0.97 -2.51
N ILE A 40 -15.30 -0.26 -2.98
CA ILE A 40 -16.12 -1.23 -2.26
C ILE A 40 -15.32 -1.76 -1.06
N ASN A 41 -15.93 -1.75 0.11
CA ASN A 41 -15.32 -2.30 1.32
C ASN A 41 -15.68 -3.80 1.44
N PHE A 42 -14.77 -4.66 1.00
CA PHE A 42 -14.92 -6.11 1.12
C PHE A 42 -14.58 -6.58 2.52
N LYS A 43 -15.44 -6.29 3.51
CA LYS A 43 -15.30 -6.90 4.83
C LYS A 43 -15.73 -8.36 4.77
N PRO A 44 -15.23 -9.22 5.68
CA PRO A 44 -15.65 -10.63 5.75
C PRO A 44 -17.09 -10.74 6.29
N LEU A 45 -18.06 -10.36 5.46
CA LEU A 45 -19.48 -10.53 5.70
C LEU A 45 -19.97 -11.73 4.88
N ARG A 46 -20.90 -12.48 5.44
CA ARG A 46 -21.59 -13.53 4.71
C ARG A 46 -23.03 -13.10 4.49
N PHE A 47 -23.42 -13.00 3.23
CA PHE A 47 -24.80 -12.76 2.86
C PHE A 47 -25.55 -14.10 2.84
N PRO A 48 -26.78 -14.18 3.42
CA PRO A 48 -27.61 -15.36 3.28
C PRO A 48 -28.00 -15.55 1.81
N VAL A 49 -27.82 -16.77 1.31
CA VAL A 49 -28.17 -17.14 -0.05
C VAL A 49 -29.35 -18.09 0.03
N VAL A 50 -30.42 -17.76 -0.70
CA VAL A 50 -31.65 -18.56 -0.76
C VAL A 50 -31.91 -18.94 -2.21
N SER A 51 -32.21 -20.22 -2.48
CA SER A 51 -32.62 -20.67 -3.81
C SER A 51 -33.97 -20.07 -4.18
N SER A 52 -34.15 -19.74 -5.46
CA SER A 52 -35.47 -19.27 -6.00
C SER A 52 -36.63 -20.17 -5.64
N ASP A 53 -36.40 -21.48 -5.62
CA ASP A 53 -37.43 -22.49 -5.36
C ASP A 53 -37.89 -22.51 -3.90
N SER A 54 -37.04 -22.06 -2.97
CA SER A 54 -37.30 -22.04 -1.53
C SER A 54 -37.62 -20.66 -0.98
N ILE A 55 -37.73 -19.65 -1.82
CA ILE A 55 -37.88 -18.25 -1.42
C ILE A 55 -39.11 -18.00 -0.54
N LEU A 56 -40.21 -18.70 -0.82
CA LEU A 56 -41.45 -18.57 -0.05
C LEU A 56 -41.32 -19.15 1.36
N GLN A 57 -40.46 -20.14 1.56
CA GLN A 57 -40.20 -20.78 2.86
C GLN A 57 -39.33 -19.94 3.77
N HIS A 58 -38.57 -18.98 3.20
CA HIS A 58 -37.62 -18.11 3.91
C HIS A 58 -38.08 -16.65 3.90
N ARG A 59 -39.40 -16.44 4.06
CA ARG A 59 -39.97 -15.08 4.02
C ARG A 59 -39.40 -14.13 5.08
N ASP A 60 -39.02 -14.66 6.22
CA ASP A 60 -38.33 -13.96 7.32
C ASP A 60 -36.96 -13.38 6.93
N LEU A 61 -36.23 -14.04 6.01
CA LEU A 61 -34.96 -13.58 5.50
C LEU A 61 -35.08 -12.46 4.46
N ILE A 62 -36.26 -12.27 3.89
CA ILE A 62 -36.50 -11.36 2.76
C ILE A 62 -37.26 -10.11 3.22
N GLN A 63 -38.15 -10.26 4.19
CA GLN A 63 -39.01 -9.19 4.64
C GLN A 63 -38.18 -8.02 5.19
N ASN A 64 -38.49 -6.81 4.71
CA ASN A 64 -37.78 -5.55 5.06
C ASN A 64 -36.27 -5.55 4.79
N ARG A 65 -35.85 -6.30 3.76
CA ARG A 65 -34.43 -6.36 3.35
C ARG A 65 -34.28 -6.06 1.86
N ILE A 66 -33.10 -5.61 1.48
CA ILE A 66 -32.70 -5.51 0.08
C ILE A 66 -32.36 -6.91 -0.40
N VAL A 67 -33.06 -7.38 -1.42
CA VAL A 67 -32.86 -8.70 -2.04
C VAL A 67 -32.22 -8.50 -3.41
N LEU A 68 -31.06 -9.11 -3.63
CA LEU A 68 -30.40 -9.15 -4.92
C LEU A 68 -30.66 -10.51 -5.58
N ILE A 69 -31.20 -10.49 -6.78
CA ILE A 69 -31.51 -11.70 -7.56
C ILE A 69 -30.47 -11.81 -8.68
N GLY A 70 -29.83 -12.96 -8.80
CA GLY A 70 -28.86 -13.21 -9.86
C GLY A 70 -28.30 -14.63 -9.83
N ALA A 71 -27.57 -14.99 -10.88
CA ALA A 71 -26.92 -16.29 -11.00
C ALA A 71 -25.61 -16.30 -10.18
N LEU A 72 -25.45 -17.27 -9.30
CA LEU A 72 -24.25 -17.40 -8.46
C LEU A 72 -23.19 -18.36 -9.03
N LYS A 73 -23.54 -19.12 -10.08
CA LYS A 73 -22.71 -20.20 -10.63
C LYS A 73 -22.25 -19.96 -12.07
N GLU A 74 -22.62 -18.85 -12.68
CA GLU A 74 -22.18 -18.53 -14.03
C GLU A 74 -20.72 -18.06 -14.02
N GLU A 75 -19.85 -18.79 -14.71
CA GLU A 75 -18.42 -18.42 -14.83
C GLU A 75 -18.20 -17.05 -15.48
N ALA A 76 -19.12 -16.66 -16.37
CA ALA A 76 -19.07 -15.39 -17.08
C ALA A 76 -19.27 -14.17 -16.17
N ASP A 77 -19.93 -14.31 -15.02
CA ASP A 77 -20.21 -13.23 -14.05
C ASP A 77 -19.34 -13.32 -12.79
N MET A 78 -18.21 -14.01 -12.86
CA MET A 78 -17.27 -14.12 -11.75
C MET A 78 -16.22 -13.01 -11.77
N HIS A 79 -16.10 -12.28 -10.67
CA HIS A 79 -15.18 -11.16 -10.50
C HIS A 79 -14.06 -11.49 -9.53
N TYR A 80 -12.85 -11.01 -9.84
CA TYR A 80 -11.72 -11.05 -8.89
C TYR A 80 -11.81 -9.88 -7.93
N THR A 81 -11.85 -10.18 -6.64
CA THR A 81 -11.92 -9.20 -5.56
C THR A 81 -10.75 -9.40 -4.60
N PRO A 82 -10.46 -8.44 -3.71
CA PRO A 82 -9.39 -8.59 -2.71
C PRO A 82 -9.55 -9.78 -1.77
N ILE A 83 -10.78 -10.29 -1.59
CA ILE A 83 -11.07 -11.43 -0.72
C ILE A 83 -11.29 -12.74 -1.48
N GLY A 84 -11.12 -12.74 -2.81
CA GLY A 84 -11.22 -13.91 -3.65
C GLY A 84 -12.13 -13.72 -4.88
N LYS A 85 -12.33 -14.80 -5.62
CA LYS A 85 -13.24 -14.83 -6.78
C LYS A 85 -14.67 -14.98 -6.29
N MET A 86 -15.57 -14.09 -6.69
CA MET A 86 -16.96 -14.09 -6.28
C MET A 86 -17.92 -13.69 -7.41
N PRO A 87 -19.18 -14.12 -7.36
CA PRO A 87 -20.17 -13.80 -8.38
C PRO A 87 -20.62 -12.33 -8.31
N GLY A 88 -21.05 -11.79 -9.46
CA GLY A 88 -21.49 -10.39 -9.58
C GLY A 88 -22.56 -9.96 -8.58
N PRO A 89 -23.62 -10.73 -8.32
CA PRO A 89 -24.60 -10.38 -7.30
C PRO A 89 -24.01 -10.21 -5.90
N GLU A 90 -22.99 -10.99 -5.53
CA GLU A 90 -22.30 -10.85 -4.25
C GLU A 90 -21.46 -9.58 -4.21
N VAL A 91 -20.76 -9.24 -5.30
CA VAL A 91 -20.05 -7.94 -5.43
C VAL A 91 -21.01 -6.77 -5.28
N GLN A 92 -22.21 -6.86 -5.87
CA GLN A 92 -23.26 -5.85 -5.70
C GLN A 92 -23.77 -5.76 -4.26
N ALA A 93 -23.91 -6.88 -3.56
CA ALA A 93 -24.28 -6.92 -2.15
C ALA A 93 -23.24 -6.18 -1.28
N PHE A 94 -21.94 -6.43 -1.49
CA PHE A 94 -20.88 -5.67 -0.82
C PHE A 94 -20.92 -4.17 -1.14
N SER A 95 -21.28 -3.82 -2.38
CA SER A 95 -21.41 -2.42 -2.79
C SER A 95 -22.54 -1.72 -2.05
N VAL A 96 -23.71 -2.36 -1.97
CA VAL A 96 -24.87 -1.83 -1.23
C VAL A 96 -24.55 -1.73 0.26
N GLN A 97 -23.94 -2.77 0.83
CA GLN A 97 -23.56 -2.78 2.25
C GLN A 97 -22.54 -1.68 2.58
N THR A 98 -21.57 -1.43 1.70
CA THR A 98 -20.61 -0.33 1.87
C THR A 98 -21.31 1.03 1.98
N LEU A 99 -22.34 1.25 1.15
CA LEU A 99 -23.15 2.46 1.17
C LEU A 99 -24.01 2.56 2.45
N LEU A 100 -24.65 1.46 2.86
CA LEU A 100 -25.49 1.42 4.06
C LEU A 100 -24.68 1.67 5.34
N ASP A 101 -23.50 1.10 5.44
CA ASP A 101 -22.63 1.25 6.59
C ASP A 101 -21.91 2.62 6.62
N GLN A 102 -22.00 3.40 5.54
CA GLN A 102 -21.23 4.64 5.34
C GLN A 102 -19.73 4.45 5.63
N ARG A 103 -19.22 3.27 5.32
CA ARG A 103 -17.82 2.89 5.57
C ARG A 103 -17.03 2.86 4.27
N ASP A 104 -17.08 3.96 3.56
CA ASP A 104 -16.28 4.14 2.35
C ASP A 104 -14.78 4.02 2.68
N ILE A 105 -14.05 3.39 1.77
CA ILE A 105 -12.60 3.38 1.85
C ILE A 105 -12.11 4.74 1.38
N GLN A 106 -11.54 5.52 2.28
CA GLN A 106 -10.94 6.80 1.97
C GLN A 106 -9.59 6.58 1.29
N VAL A 107 -9.45 7.08 0.08
CA VAL A 107 -8.17 7.07 -0.64
C VAL A 107 -7.40 8.33 -0.26
N VAL A 108 -6.18 8.14 0.20
CA VAL A 108 -5.31 9.28 0.52
C VAL A 108 -4.94 10.01 -0.77
N PRO A 109 -5.07 11.35 -0.83
CA PRO A 109 -4.75 12.13 -2.01
C PRO A 109 -3.26 12.01 -2.38
N GLU A 110 -2.98 12.05 -3.68
CA GLU A 110 -1.64 11.81 -4.23
C GLU A 110 -0.57 12.75 -3.66
N TRP A 111 -0.90 14.03 -3.48
CA TRP A 111 0.04 14.99 -2.90
C TRP A 111 0.47 14.63 -1.48
N LEU A 112 -0.45 14.06 -0.67
CA LEU A 112 -0.16 13.61 0.68
C LEU A 112 0.68 12.32 0.65
N LEU A 113 0.43 11.42 -0.31
CA LEU A 113 1.26 10.24 -0.53
C LEU A 113 2.70 10.63 -0.92
N MET A 114 2.87 11.65 -1.76
CA MET A 114 4.20 12.18 -2.10
C MET A 114 4.91 12.76 -0.89
N LEU A 115 4.20 13.52 -0.05
CA LEU A 115 4.76 14.06 1.20
C LEU A 115 5.17 12.93 2.15
N LEU A 116 4.34 11.92 2.32
CA LEU A 116 4.64 10.74 3.14
C LEU A 116 5.83 9.95 2.59
N ALA A 117 5.93 9.80 1.28
CA ALA A 117 7.06 9.16 0.62
C ALA A 117 8.37 9.91 0.88
N PHE A 118 8.35 11.25 0.73
CA PHE A 118 9.50 12.10 1.03
C PHE A 118 9.93 11.98 2.50
N LEU A 119 8.97 12.03 3.42
CA LEU A 119 9.23 11.88 4.85
C LEU A 119 9.79 10.49 5.18
N ALA A 120 9.25 9.44 4.57
CA ALA A 120 9.75 8.06 4.73
C ALA A 120 11.18 7.91 4.21
N CYS A 121 11.52 8.51 3.07
CA CYS A 121 12.89 8.57 2.55
C CYS A 121 13.84 9.28 3.52
N TYR A 122 13.42 10.43 4.05
CA TYR A 122 14.20 11.21 5.01
C TYR A 122 14.45 10.43 6.30
N ILE A 123 13.41 9.82 6.87
CA ILE A 123 13.53 8.98 8.08
C ILE A 123 14.45 7.78 7.81
N THR A 124 14.34 7.15 6.64
CA THR A 124 15.22 6.03 6.27
C THR A 124 16.69 6.46 6.28
N GLN A 125 17.01 7.64 5.76
CA GLN A 125 18.36 8.17 5.77
C GLN A 125 18.86 8.49 7.19
N LEU A 126 18.00 9.09 8.02
CA LEU A 126 18.31 9.34 9.43
C LEU A 126 18.58 8.05 10.20
N LEU A 127 17.75 7.02 10.00
CA LEU A 127 17.93 5.71 10.64
C LEU A 127 19.26 5.07 10.22
N GLN A 128 19.57 5.05 8.94
CA GLN A 128 20.84 4.51 8.44
C GLN A 128 22.04 5.29 8.99
N TYR A 129 21.94 6.61 9.07
CA TYR A 129 22.98 7.46 9.66
C TYR A 129 23.14 7.18 11.16
N ALA A 130 22.05 7.19 11.92
CA ALA A 130 22.04 6.94 13.36
C ALA A 130 22.64 5.56 13.70
N VAL A 131 22.24 4.54 12.94
CA VAL A 131 22.76 3.17 13.08
C VAL A 131 24.26 3.16 12.77
N GLY A 132 24.69 3.82 11.70
CA GLY A 132 26.10 3.92 11.34
C GLY A 132 26.95 4.60 12.44
N VAL A 133 26.45 5.69 13.01
CA VAL A 133 27.13 6.40 14.12
C VAL A 133 27.15 5.56 15.39
N PHE A 134 26.03 4.91 15.72
CA PHE A 134 25.93 4.07 16.93
C PHE A 134 26.88 2.88 16.88
N ILE A 135 26.94 2.18 15.74
CA ILE A 135 27.84 1.05 15.56
C ILE A 135 29.29 1.51 15.45
N GLY A 136 29.57 2.61 14.75
CA GLY A 136 30.92 3.15 14.60
C GLY A 136 31.57 3.65 15.89
N ARG A 137 30.77 3.91 16.94
CA ARG A 137 31.29 4.24 18.30
C ARG A 137 31.77 3.02 19.10
N ARG A 138 31.41 1.82 18.68
CA ARG A 138 31.86 0.58 19.31
C ARG A 138 33.11 0.08 18.62
N THR A 139 34.13 -0.23 19.40
CA THR A 139 35.44 -0.72 18.92
C THR A 139 35.50 -2.23 18.73
N ASP A 140 34.42 -2.93 19.04
CA ASP A 140 34.37 -4.39 18.93
C ASP A 140 34.41 -4.86 17.47
N THR A 141 35.16 -5.90 17.21
CA THR A 141 35.37 -6.46 15.85
C THR A 141 34.05 -6.77 15.14
N LEU A 142 33.04 -7.21 15.89
CA LEU A 142 31.72 -7.55 15.35
C LEU A 142 30.93 -6.30 14.93
N SER A 143 31.07 -5.19 15.67
CA SER A 143 30.40 -3.92 15.32
C SER A 143 31.06 -3.27 14.09
N VAL A 144 32.38 -3.39 13.94
CA VAL A 144 33.09 -2.92 12.74
C VAL A 144 32.67 -3.72 11.50
N PHE A 145 32.53 -5.05 11.64
CA PHE A 145 32.04 -5.91 10.57
C PHE A 145 30.60 -5.56 10.18
N LEU A 146 29.70 -5.37 11.15
CA LEU A 146 28.29 -5.00 10.90
C LEU A 146 28.16 -3.61 10.30
N SER A 147 28.94 -2.62 10.73
CA SER A 147 28.87 -1.25 10.21
C SER A 147 29.27 -1.13 8.73
N GLY A 148 30.18 -2.04 8.29
CA GLY A 148 30.57 -2.16 6.88
C GLY A 148 29.70 -3.08 6.05
N SER A 149 28.79 -3.81 6.68
CA SER A 149 27.98 -4.81 6.01
C SER A 149 26.82 -4.18 5.26
N PHE A 150 26.84 -4.26 3.94
CA PHE A 150 25.76 -3.90 3.05
C PHE A 150 24.44 -4.64 3.41
N LEU A 151 24.54 -5.88 3.87
CA LEU A 151 23.40 -6.69 4.30
C LEU A 151 22.72 -6.11 5.53
N PHE A 152 23.47 -5.58 6.49
CA PHE A 152 22.91 -4.99 7.70
C PHE A 152 22.10 -3.72 7.41
N LEU A 153 22.61 -2.82 6.55
CA LEU A 153 21.87 -1.63 6.12
C LEU A 153 20.58 -1.99 5.38
N ARG A 154 20.62 -3.03 4.54
CA ARG A 154 19.42 -3.56 3.90
C ARG A 154 18.42 -4.11 4.91
N PHE A 155 18.89 -4.87 5.89
CA PHE A 155 18.02 -5.38 6.96
C PHE A 155 17.29 -4.25 7.70
N VAL A 156 17.98 -3.16 8.05
CA VAL A 156 17.37 -1.97 8.66
C VAL A 156 16.31 -1.36 7.74
N THR A 157 16.60 -1.23 6.44
CA THR A 157 15.64 -0.70 5.47
C THR A 157 14.41 -1.59 5.34
N PHE A 158 14.57 -2.90 5.22
CA PHE A 158 13.45 -3.84 5.14
C PHE A 158 12.62 -3.87 6.42
N SER A 159 13.25 -3.80 7.60
CA SER A 159 12.54 -3.74 8.88
C SER A 159 11.69 -2.47 8.97
N TRP A 160 12.21 -1.34 8.51
CA TRP A 160 11.47 -0.08 8.43
C TRP A 160 10.30 -0.16 7.45
N LEU A 161 10.50 -0.72 6.25
CA LEU A 161 9.43 -0.92 5.27
C LEU A 161 8.34 -1.87 5.79
N ALA A 162 8.73 -2.93 6.51
CA ALA A 162 7.77 -3.83 7.15
C ALA A 162 6.92 -3.11 8.21
N LEU A 163 7.53 -2.21 9.00
CA LEU A 163 6.82 -1.36 9.95
C LEU A 163 5.82 -0.42 9.25
N LEU A 164 6.22 0.21 8.16
CA LEU A 164 5.34 1.06 7.35
C LEU A 164 4.19 0.25 6.74
N ALA A 165 4.46 -0.95 6.24
CA ALA A 165 3.42 -1.86 5.73
C ALA A 165 2.42 -2.24 6.82
N PHE A 166 2.91 -2.58 8.01
CA PHE A 166 2.08 -2.88 9.17
C PHE A 166 1.21 -1.67 9.56
N LEU A 167 1.78 -0.47 9.59
CA LEU A 167 1.04 0.76 9.87
C LEU A 167 -0.06 1.00 8.84
N GLY A 168 0.23 0.82 7.54
CA GLY A 168 -0.77 0.93 6.48
C GLY A 168 -1.89 -0.11 6.60
N PHE A 169 -1.53 -1.33 6.99
CA PHE A 169 -2.51 -2.37 7.28
C PHE A 169 -3.43 -1.97 8.45
N VAL A 170 -2.89 -1.44 9.54
CA VAL A 170 -3.68 -0.94 10.69
C VAL A 170 -4.59 0.21 10.27
N LEU A 171 -4.10 1.17 9.49
CA LEU A 171 -4.89 2.28 8.97
C LEU A 171 -6.05 1.79 8.10
N TYR A 172 -5.81 0.82 7.25
CA TYR A 172 -6.85 0.22 6.42
C TYR A 172 -7.93 -0.47 7.26
N PHE A 173 -7.52 -1.34 8.20
CA PHE A 173 -8.48 -2.12 8.98
C PHE A 173 -9.22 -1.30 10.03
N ARG A 174 -8.55 -0.34 10.68
CA ARG A 174 -9.13 0.43 11.78
C ARG A 174 -9.90 1.66 11.30
N PHE A 175 -9.36 2.34 10.28
CA PHE A 175 -9.88 3.65 9.85
C PHE A 175 -10.45 3.64 8.43
N ASN A 176 -10.44 2.51 7.72
CA ASN A 176 -10.81 2.38 6.32
C ASN A 176 -10.02 3.34 5.39
N VAL A 177 -8.77 3.65 5.74
CA VAL A 177 -7.89 4.52 4.95
C VAL A 177 -6.99 3.66 4.09
N TYR A 178 -7.09 3.81 2.77
CA TYR A 178 -6.23 3.11 1.82
C TYR A 178 -5.02 3.98 1.47
N LEU A 179 -3.85 3.47 1.82
CA LEU A 179 -2.55 4.02 1.41
C LEU A 179 -2.03 3.19 0.24
N ALA A 180 -1.77 3.84 -0.90
CA ALA A 180 -1.08 3.20 -2.03
C ALA A 180 0.40 3.02 -1.68
N MET A 181 0.73 1.96 -0.93
CA MET A 181 2.06 1.69 -0.38
C MET A 181 3.16 1.63 -1.42
N THR A 182 2.84 1.29 -2.67
CA THR A 182 3.79 1.28 -3.78
C THR A 182 4.43 2.65 -4.01
N TRP A 183 3.68 3.74 -3.85
CA TRP A 183 4.18 5.11 -3.97
C TRP A 183 5.15 5.50 -2.85
N ILE A 184 5.09 4.82 -1.71
CA ILE A 184 5.99 5.05 -0.57
C ILE A 184 7.20 4.12 -0.67
N PHE A 185 7.00 2.85 -0.98
CA PHE A 185 8.07 1.85 -0.99
C PHE A 185 9.06 2.04 -2.14
N ALA A 186 8.57 2.34 -3.35
CA ALA A 186 9.43 2.49 -4.52
C ALA A 186 10.51 3.57 -4.33
N PRO A 187 10.19 4.82 -3.94
CA PRO A 187 11.20 5.84 -3.71
C PRO A 187 12.12 5.52 -2.53
N VAL A 188 11.62 4.92 -1.43
CA VAL A 188 12.46 4.51 -0.29
C VAL A 188 13.51 3.48 -0.71
N MET A 189 13.11 2.46 -1.48
CA MET A 189 14.02 1.45 -2.01
C MET A 189 15.05 2.07 -2.96
N LEU A 190 14.61 2.93 -3.87
CA LEU A 190 15.48 3.59 -4.83
C LEU A 190 16.54 4.47 -4.15
N VAL A 191 16.15 5.24 -3.14
CA VAL A 191 17.07 6.09 -2.36
C VAL A 191 18.06 5.22 -1.56
N ALA A 192 17.60 4.12 -0.96
CA ALA A 192 18.47 3.20 -0.24
C ALA A 192 19.52 2.56 -1.15
N GLU A 193 19.14 2.11 -2.35
CA GLU A 193 20.06 1.53 -3.34
C GLU A 193 21.03 2.58 -3.91
N ALA A 194 20.56 3.77 -4.26
CA ALA A 194 21.42 4.86 -4.74
C ALA A 194 22.50 5.22 -3.72
N ARG A 195 22.14 5.26 -2.43
CA ARG A 195 23.12 5.50 -1.37
C ARG A 195 24.15 4.38 -1.23
N ALA A 196 23.69 3.12 -1.34
CA ALA A 196 24.58 1.97 -1.28
C ALA A 196 25.60 1.98 -2.42
N ILE A 197 25.17 2.31 -3.63
CA ILE A 197 26.01 2.45 -4.81
C ILE A 197 27.01 3.61 -4.61
N TYR A 198 26.53 4.78 -4.15
CA TYR A 198 27.38 5.92 -3.87
C TYR A 198 28.48 5.59 -2.84
N ALA A 199 28.11 4.95 -1.73
CA ALA A 199 29.05 4.53 -0.70
C ALA A 199 30.11 3.54 -1.24
N ALA A 200 29.71 2.60 -2.11
CA ALA A 200 30.62 1.67 -2.75
C ALA A 200 31.62 2.38 -3.68
N ILE A 201 31.15 3.35 -4.48
CA ILE A 201 32.01 4.15 -5.37
C ILE A 201 33.02 4.96 -4.56
N VAL A 202 32.56 5.69 -3.52
CA VAL A 202 33.44 6.49 -2.66
C VAL A 202 34.51 5.60 -1.98
N LYS A 203 34.10 4.44 -1.46
CA LYS A 203 35.04 3.48 -0.85
C LYS A 203 36.07 2.99 -1.85
N SER A 204 35.67 2.67 -3.09
CA SER A 204 36.56 2.27 -4.17
C SER A 204 37.57 3.36 -4.53
N MET A 205 37.12 4.62 -4.65
CA MET A 205 38.00 5.75 -4.92
C MET A 205 39.00 5.98 -3.80
N CYS A 206 38.58 5.93 -2.53
CA CYS A 206 39.48 6.08 -1.39
C CYS A 206 40.51 4.94 -1.33
N TYR A 207 40.10 3.71 -1.63
CA TYR A 207 41.00 2.57 -1.70
C TYR A 207 42.05 2.74 -2.79
N ASN A 208 41.64 3.10 -4.00
CA ASN A 208 42.58 3.34 -5.12
C ASN A 208 43.58 4.48 -4.81
N HIS A 209 43.08 5.56 -4.19
CA HIS A 209 43.97 6.66 -3.80
C HIS A 209 44.98 6.25 -2.74
N SER A 210 44.60 5.41 -1.78
CA SER A 210 45.54 4.89 -0.76
C SER A 210 46.61 3.97 -1.37
N GLN A 211 46.24 3.16 -2.37
CA GLN A 211 47.17 2.28 -3.10
C GLN A 211 48.17 3.11 -3.92
N VAL A 212 47.75 4.16 -4.61
CA VAL A 212 48.62 5.04 -5.37
C VAL A 212 49.64 5.75 -4.44
N LYS A 213 49.20 6.25 -3.31
CA LYS A 213 50.13 6.85 -2.31
C LYS A 213 51.13 5.85 -1.75
N TRP A 214 50.71 4.61 -1.54
CA TRP A 214 51.63 3.56 -1.07
C TRP A 214 52.66 3.23 -2.13
N LEU A 215 52.29 3.14 -3.41
CA LEU A 215 53.21 2.93 -4.53
C LEU A 215 54.21 4.07 -4.69
N GLU A 216 53.75 5.31 -4.63
CA GLU A 216 54.63 6.49 -4.67
C GLU A 216 55.67 6.45 -3.54
N LYS A 217 55.22 6.13 -2.31
CA LYS A 217 56.10 6.02 -1.15
C LYS A 217 57.13 4.89 -1.28
N SER A 218 56.73 3.74 -1.87
CA SER A 218 57.62 2.63 -2.11
C SER A 218 58.62 2.92 -3.21
N LEU A 219 58.22 3.58 -4.29
CA LEU A 219 59.12 4.01 -5.39
C LEU A 219 60.13 5.06 -4.92
N TYR A 220 59.68 5.99 -4.07
CA TYR A 220 60.58 7.00 -3.49
C TYR A 220 61.64 6.38 -2.57
N LYS A 221 61.30 5.27 -1.87
CA LYS A 221 62.24 4.57 -1.01
C LYS A 221 63.31 3.78 -1.81
N VAL A 222 62.94 3.31 -3.01
CA VAL A 222 63.86 2.59 -3.92
C VAL A 222 64.78 3.56 -4.67
N SER A 223 64.34 4.81 -4.90
CA SER A 223 65.12 5.82 -5.64
C SER A 223 66.16 6.55 -4.81
N LYS A 224 66.23 6.37 -3.48
CA LYS A 224 67.33 6.87 -2.64
C LYS A 224 68.34 5.74 -2.45
N PRO A 225 69.47 5.77 -3.15
CA PRO A 225 70.58 4.90 -2.82
C PRO A 225 71.11 5.24 -1.44
N GLU A 226 71.25 4.25 -0.57
CA GLU A 226 71.92 4.42 0.71
C GLU A 226 73.33 4.87 0.43
N SER A 227 73.64 6.12 0.78
CA SER A 227 74.99 6.68 0.82
C SER A 227 75.61 6.43 2.18
#